data_3c1e66362988cef450a48eea3e518296
#
_entry.id   3c1e66362988cef450a48eea3e518296
#
_cell.length_a   1.000
_cell.length_b   1.000
_cell.length_c   1.000
_cell.angle_alpha   90.00
_cell.angle_beta   90.00
_cell.angle_gamma   90.00
#
_symmetry.space_group_name_H-M   'P 1'
#
loop_
_entity.id
_entity.type
_entity.pdbx_description
1 polymer ?
#
loop_
_entity_poly.entity_id
_entity_poly.type
_entity_poly.pdbx_seq_one_letter_code
_entity_poly.pdbx_strand_id
1 'polypeptide(L)'
;MSAKNPIRLFVTHAFASHTDYHRLFEYLEASPNFFYRNCSVPDHPPAAGGKEALKEEYRTQMKTAEVVVVLSSLYVENEYWTTYQMDAAQANNLPLVAMEPFGGSTKVPPELIKRCAEVIGWDERVIVDAIRRQARHEDTQRWDTIEFKL
;
A
#
# COMPACT_ATOMS: atom_id res chain seq x y z
N MET A 1 8.82 14.46 -3.12
CA MET A 1 8.87 13.54 -4.27
C MET A 1 8.85 14.32 -5.57
N SER A 2 9.36 13.73 -6.63
CA SER A 2 9.42 14.35 -7.94
C SER A 2 9.55 13.25 -8.99
N ALA A 3 9.51 13.63 -10.28
CA ALA A 3 9.72 12.67 -11.36
C ALA A 3 11.10 12.01 -11.30
N LYS A 4 12.09 12.70 -10.75
CA LYS A 4 13.45 12.16 -10.58
C LYS A 4 13.63 11.39 -9.28
N ASN A 5 12.72 11.57 -8.35
CA ASN A 5 12.76 10.91 -7.05
C ASN A 5 11.37 10.45 -6.66
N PRO A 6 10.79 9.49 -7.41
CA PRO A 6 9.43 9.03 -7.14
C PRO A 6 9.38 8.24 -5.85
N ILE A 7 8.20 8.26 -5.20
CA ILE A 7 7.97 7.43 -4.03
C ILE A 7 7.90 5.98 -4.46
N ARG A 8 8.68 5.13 -3.83
CA ARG A 8 8.67 3.69 -4.11
C ARG A 8 7.68 3.01 -3.18
N LEU A 9 6.64 2.44 -3.74
CA LEU A 9 5.60 1.80 -2.96
C LEU A 9 5.44 0.32 -3.34
N PHE A 10 5.00 -0.47 -2.39
CA PHE A 10 4.65 -1.87 -2.59
C PHE A 10 3.19 -2.03 -2.21
N VAL A 11 2.40 -2.69 -3.05
CA VAL A 11 1.00 -2.99 -2.77
C VAL A 11 0.87 -4.50 -2.59
N THR A 12 0.20 -4.93 -1.53
CA THR A 12 0.05 -6.37 -1.24
C THR A 12 -0.66 -7.08 -2.39
N HIS A 13 -0.22 -8.31 -2.66
CA HIS A 13 -0.78 -9.14 -3.72
C HIS A 13 -0.58 -10.63 -3.41
N ALA A 14 -1.23 -11.48 -4.18
CA ALA A 14 -1.14 -12.93 -4.00
C ALA A 14 -0.69 -13.63 -5.29
N PHE A 15 0.14 -12.97 -6.09
CA PHE A 15 0.62 -13.44 -7.39
C PHE A 15 -0.54 -13.80 -8.33
N ALA A 16 -1.60 -13.02 -8.25
CA ALA A 16 -2.78 -13.17 -9.09
C ALA A 16 -3.39 -11.80 -9.33
N SER A 17 -4.19 -11.68 -10.38
CA SER A 17 -4.93 -10.45 -10.65
C SER A 17 -5.94 -10.20 -9.54
N HIS A 18 -6.06 -8.95 -9.10
CA HIS A 18 -6.99 -8.55 -8.06
C HIS A 18 -7.59 -7.20 -8.41
N THR A 19 -8.91 -7.11 -8.31
CA THR A 19 -9.63 -5.90 -8.72
C THR A 19 -9.19 -4.66 -7.97
N ASP A 20 -9.07 -4.74 -6.64
CA ASP A 20 -8.69 -3.57 -5.85
C ASP A 20 -7.24 -3.18 -6.07
N TYR A 21 -6.36 -4.12 -6.39
CA TYR A 21 -5.00 -3.81 -6.76
C TYR A 21 -4.97 -2.92 -8.00
N HIS A 22 -5.66 -3.32 -9.05
CA HIS A 22 -5.71 -2.53 -10.29
C HIS A 22 -6.43 -1.21 -10.08
N ARG A 23 -7.50 -1.20 -9.30
CA ARG A 23 -8.25 0.02 -9.01
C ARG A 23 -7.38 1.05 -8.28
N LEU A 24 -6.54 0.59 -7.35
CA LEU A 24 -5.63 1.50 -6.66
C LEU A 24 -4.74 2.24 -7.65
N PHE A 25 -4.14 1.51 -8.59
CA PHE A 25 -3.27 2.16 -9.55
C PHE A 25 -4.01 3.08 -10.52
N GLU A 26 -5.27 2.79 -10.82
CA GLU A 26 -6.09 3.73 -11.58
C GLU A 26 -6.24 5.05 -10.81
N TYR A 27 -6.47 4.99 -9.51
CA TYR A 27 -6.57 6.19 -8.67
C TYR A 27 -5.25 6.95 -8.63
N LEU A 28 -4.13 6.25 -8.50
CA LEU A 28 -2.82 6.90 -8.44
C LEU A 28 -2.45 7.55 -9.79
N GLU A 29 -2.79 6.90 -10.90
CA GLU A 29 -2.53 7.45 -12.23
C GLU A 29 -3.38 8.67 -12.52
N ALA A 30 -4.56 8.76 -11.93
CA ALA A 30 -5.43 9.92 -12.09
C ALA A 30 -4.94 11.14 -11.30
N SER A 31 -4.03 10.96 -10.38
CA SER A 31 -3.57 12.03 -9.50
C SER A 31 -2.49 12.87 -10.17
N PRO A 32 -2.70 14.18 -10.36
CA PRO A 32 -1.68 15.04 -10.95
C PRO A 32 -0.53 15.25 -9.97
N ASN A 33 0.68 15.30 -10.53
CA ASN A 33 1.90 15.58 -9.75
C ASN A 33 2.20 14.56 -8.65
N PHE A 34 1.66 13.35 -8.75
CA PHE A 34 2.05 12.27 -7.88
C PHE A 34 2.99 11.34 -8.64
N PHE A 35 4.23 11.32 -8.24
CA PHE A 35 5.28 10.52 -8.89
C PHE A 35 5.60 9.33 -8.02
N TYR A 36 5.35 8.13 -8.52
CA TYR A 36 5.58 6.91 -7.77
C TYR A 36 6.20 5.83 -8.65
N ARG A 37 6.80 4.86 -7.99
CA ARG A 37 7.28 3.66 -8.63
C ARG A 37 6.66 2.47 -7.91
N ASN A 38 6.02 1.60 -8.67
CA ASN A 38 5.43 0.38 -8.12
C ASN A 38 6.49 -0.70 -8.02
N CYS A 39 6.83 -1.10 -6.79
CA CYS A 39 7.80 -2.18 -6.54
C CYS A 39 7.15 -3.55 -6.55
N SER A 40 5.82 -3.63 -6.42
CA SER A 40 5.12 -4.91 -6.45
C SER A 40 4.99 -5.44 -7.88
N VAL A 41 5.16 -6.75 -8.05
CA VAL A 41 5.09 -7.40 -9.38
C VAL A 41 4.30 -8.70 -9.23
N PRO A 42 2.95 -8.62 -9.26
CA PRO A 42 2.11 -9.81 -9.12
C PRO A 42 2.31 -10.85 -10.23
N ASP A 43 2.82 -10.43 -11.38
CA ASP A 43 2.99 -11.28 -12.55
C ASP A 43 4.28 -12.12 -12.52
N HIS A 44 5.10 -11.98 -11.48
CA HIS A 44 6.39 -12.67 -11.39
C HIS A 44 6.45 -13.62 -10.20
N PRO A 45 5.62 -14.68 -10.18
CA PRO A 45 5.78 -15.70 -9.16
C PRO A 45 7.04 -16.51 -9.42
N PRO A 46 7.71 -17.03 -8.38
CA PRO A 46 8.88 -17.88 -8.59
C PRO A 46 8.45 -19.17 -9.30
N ALA A 47 9.34 -19.70 -10.15
CA ALA A 47 9.05 -20.88 -10.96
C ALA A 47 8.94 -22.15 -10.10
N ALA A 48 9.64 -22.21 -8.97
CA ALA A 48 9.68 -23.37 -8.10
C ALA A 48 10.11 -22.97 -6.71
N GLY A 49 10.04 -23.88 -5.73
CA GLY A 49 10.54 -23.65 -4.38
C GLY A 49 9.48 -23.46 -3.31
N GLY A 50 8.20 -23.58 -3.66
CA GLY A 50 7.10 -23.55 -2.70
C GLY A 50 7.01 -22.27 -1.89
N LYS A 51 6.57 -22.40 -0.63
CA LYS A 51 6.34 -21.26 0.26
C LYS A 51 7.58 -20.41 0.49
N GLU A 52 8.74 -21.03 0.63
CA GLU A 52 9.97 -20.31 0.91
C GLU A 52 10.36 -19.41 -0.26
N ALA A 53 10.18 -19.92 -1.48
CA ALA A 53 10.45 -19.12 -2.67
C ALA A 53 9.48 -17.96 -2.81
N LEU A 54 8.20 -18.15 -2.47
CA LEU A 54 7.20 -17.09 -2.47
C LEU A 54 7.57 -16.01 -1.45
N LYS A 55 7.97 -16.42 -0.25
CA LYS A 55 8.39 -15.48 0.79
C LYS A 55 9.58 -14.65 0.35
N GLU A 56 10.55 -15.31 -0.26
CA GLU A 56 11.73 -14.61 -0.75
C GLU A 56 11.38 -13.62 -1.86
N GLU A 57 10.49 -13.99 -2.76
CA GLU A 57 10.07 -13.11 -3.84
C GLU A 57 9.37 -11.87 -3.29
N TYR A 58 8.48 -12.02 -2.30
CA TYR A 58 7.87 -10.86 -1.64
C TYR A 58 8.92 -9.94 -1.04
N ARG A 59 9.89 -10.50 -0.32
CA ARG A 59 10.95 -9.70 0.29
C ARG A 59 11.77 -8.96 -0.76
N THR A 60 12.06 -9.63 -1.87
CA THR A 60 12.83 -9.02 -2.97
C THR A 60 12.07 -7.85 -3.58
N GLN A 61 10.77 -8.01 -3.84
CA GLN A 61 9.95 -6.95 -4.41
C GLN A 61 9.84 -5.75 -3.46
N MET A 62 9.82 -6.02 -2.16
CA MET A 62 9.64 -5.01 -1.13
C MET A 62 10.93 -4.27 -0.75
N LYS A 63 12.05 -4.78 -1.19
CA LYS A 63 13.38 -4.37 -0.72
C LYS A 63 13.65 -2.87 -0.80
N THR A 64 13.19 -2.21 -1.85
CA THR A 64 13.43 -0.78 -2.04
C THR A 64 12.22 0.09 -1.74
N ALA A 65 11.13 -0.49 -1.30
CA ALA A 65 9.91 0.27 -1.01
C ALA A 65 10.08 1.18 0.20
N GLU A 66 9.33 2.27 0.21
CA GLU A 66 9.30 3.23 1.31
C GLU A 66 8.00 3.14 2.10
N VAL A 67 6.97 2.52 1.52
CA VAL A 67 5.66 2.37 2.13
C VAL A 67 4.99 1.14 1.54
N VAL A 68 4.18 0.46 2.34
CA VAL A 68 3.40 -0.70 1.89
C VAL A 68 1.93 -0.38 2.02
N VAL A 69 1.19 -0.54 0.93
CA VAL A 69 -0.26 -0.38 0.91
C VAL A 69 -0.90 -1.76 1.05
N VAL A 70 -1.74 -1.91 2.07
CA VAL A 70 -2.40 -3.17 2.38
C VAL A 70 -3.86 -3.11 1.93
N LEU A 71 -4.27 -4.04 1.09
CA LEU A 71 -5.64 -4.10 0.60
C LEU A 71 -6.49 -4.94 1.54
N SER A 72 -7.52 -4.34 2.15
CA SER A 72 -8.41 -5.05 3.07
C SER A 72 -9.07 -6.25 2.41
N SER A 73 -9.53 -6.09 1.18
CA SER A 73 -10.19 -7.18 0.46
C SER A 73 -9.25 -8.36 0.23
N LEU A 74 -7.98 -8.09 -0.04
CA LEU A 74 -7.00 -9.17 -0.19
C LEU A 74 -6.75 -9.87 1.14
N TYR A 75 -6.70 -9.12 2.23
CA TYR A 75 -6.54 -9.70 3.57
C TYR A 75 -7.66 -10.70 3.87
N VAL A 76 -8.89 -10.34 3.55
CA VAL A 76 -10.03 -11.22 3.77
C VAL A 76 -9.93 -12.48 2.89
N GLU A 77 -9.54 -12.33 1.64
CA GLU A 77 -9.44 -13.44 0.70
C GLU A 77 -8.22 -14.31 0.93
N ASN A 78 -7.13 -13.74 1.41
CA ASN A 78 -5.87 -14.45 1.56
C ASN A 78 -5.10 -13.91 2.76
N GLU A 79 -5.61 -14.21 3.95
CA GLU A 79 -5.06 -13.71 5.21
C GLU A 79 -3.62 -14.14 5.42
N TYR A 80 -3.29 -15.40 5.14
CA TYR A 80 -1.94 -15.92 5.37
C TYR A 80 -0.86 -15.10 4.65
N TRP A 81 -1.04 -14.92 3.34
CA TRP A 81 -0.03 -14.22 2.56
C TRP A 81 -0.04 -12.72 2.76
N THR A 82 -1.21 -12.14 3.03
CA THR A 82 -1.27 -10.71 3.36
C THR A 82 -0.59 -10.44 4.70
N THR A 83 -0.83 -11.29 5.69
CA THR A 83 -0.15 -11.19 6.99
C THR A 83 1.35 -11.32 6.84
N TYR A 84 1.81 -12.25 6.01
CA TYR A 84 3.24 -12.39 5.77
C TYR A 84 3.85 -11.11 5.20
N GLN A 85 3.18 -10.49 4.23
CA GLN A 85 3.66 -9.24 3.64
C GLN A 85 3.71 -8.11 4.67
N MET A 86 2.71 -8.04 5.55
CA MET A 86 2.71 -7.07 6.64
C MET A 86 3.86 -7.31 7.62
N ASP A 87 4.09 -8.57 7.98
CA ASP A 87 5.20 -8.94 8.86
C ASP A 87 6.55 -8.57 8.26
N ALA A 88 6.74 -8.87 6.98
CA ALA A 88 7.98 -8.56 6.29
C ALA A 88 8.20 -7.03 6.20
N ALA A 89 7.14 -6.28 5.94
CA ALA A 89 7.21 -4.83 5.90
C ALA A 89 7.63 -4.26 7.25
N GLN A 90 6.99 -4.71 8.32
CA GLN A 90 7.29 -4.21 9.66
C GLN A 90 8.67 -4.63 10.14
N ALA A 91 9.14 -5.79 9.72
CA ALA A 91 10.52 -6.23 10.03
C ALA A 91 11.56 -5.31 9.39
N ASN A 92 11.20 -4.61 8.31
CA ASN A 92 12.07 -3.66 7.63
C ASN A 92 11.70 -2.20 7.95
N ASN A 93 10.91 -1.98 8.99
CA ASN A 93 10.49 -0.66 9.45
C ASN A 93 9.73 0.13 8.39
N LEU A 94 9.01 -0.56 7.51
CA LEU A 94 8.18 0.09 6.52
C LEU A 94 6.80 0.38 7.11
N PRO A 95 6.28 1.61 6.92
CA PRO A 95 4.93 1.93 7.37
C PRO A 95 3.89 1.23 6.51
N LEU A 96 2.76 0.87 7.14
CA LEU A 96 1.64 0.23 6.47
C LEU A 96 0.49 1.22 6.36
N VAL A 97 -0.09 1.33 5.17
CA VAL A 97 -1.30 2.11 4.92
C VAL A 97 -2.35 1.15 4.40
N ALA A 98 -3.46 1.01 5.11
CA ALA A 98 -4.53 0.10 4.71
C ALA A 98 -5.59 0.82 3.89
N MET A 99 -6.02 0.16 2.80
CA MET A 99 -7.18 0.61 2.03
C MET A 99 -8.42 -0.08 2.55
N GLU A 100 -9.49 0.66 2.77
CA GLU A 100 -10.77 0.09 3.09
C GLU A 100 -11.27 -0.81 1.94
N PRO A 101 -12.19 -1.75 2.19
CA PRO A 101 -12.82 -2.48 1.09
C PRO A 101 -13.52 -1.50 0.17
N PHE A 102 -13.40 -1.69 -1.13
CA PHE A 102 -14.02 -0.79 -2.09
C PHE A 102 -15.56 -0.85 -1.94
N GLY A 103 -16.19 0.31 -1.99
CA GLY A 103 -17.63 0.40 -1.84
C GLY A 103 -18.12 0.54 -0.40
N GLY A 104 -17.25 0.30 0.58
CA GLY A 104 -17.58 0.54 1.99
C GLY A 104 -18.65 -0.38 2.59
N SER A 105 -19.02 -1.46 1.91
CA SER A 105 -20.07 -2.36 2.38
C SER A 105 -19.61 -3.34 3.45
N THR A 106 -18.32 -3.55 3.60
CA THR A 106 -17.72 -4.43 4.59
C THR A 106 -16.80 -3.64 5.50
N LYS A 107 -16.62 -4.16 6.71
CA LYS A 107 -15.75 -3.51 7.68
C LYS A 107 -14.29 -3.82 7.39
N VAL A 108 -13.41 -2.89 7.76
CA VAL A 108 -11.97 -3.13 7.72
C VAL A 108 -11.63 -4.18 8.78
N PRO A 109 -10.84 -5.20 8.44
CA PRO A 109 -10.42 -6.18 9.43
C PRO A 109 -9.73 -5.53 10.62
N PRO A 110 -10.08 -5.91 11.87
CA PRO A 110 -9.48 -5.29 13.05
C PRO A 110 -7.97 -5.35 13.10
N GLU A 111 -7.38 -6.41 12.55
CA GLU A 111 -5.92 -6.54 12.52
C GLU A 111 -5.26 -5.44 11.70
N LEU A 112 -5.90 -4.99 10.63
CA LEU A 112 -5.38 -3.89 9.83
C LEU A 112 -5.47 -2.56 10.57
N ILE A 113 -6.57 -2.34 11.28
CA ILE A 113 -6.73 -1.13 12.09
C ILE A 113 -5.64 -1.08 13.16
N LYS A 114 -5.31 -2.21 13.74
CA LYS A 114 -4.33 -2.32 14.82
C LYS A 114 -2.89 -2.12 14.32
N ARG A 115 -2.57 -2.63 13.13
CA ARG A 115 -1.19 -2.67 12.65
C ARG A 115 -0.81 -1.56 11.69
N CYS A 116 -1.75 -0.97 10.99
CA CYS A 116 -1.46 0.03 9.97
C CYS A 116 -1.44 1.43 10.56
N ALA A 117 -0.52 2.26 10.05
CA ALA A 117 -0.39 3.63 10.49
C ALA A 117 -1.62 4.47 10.13
N GLU A 118 -2.24 4.17 9.00
CA GLU A 118 -3.46 4.83 8.55
C GLU A 118 -4.36 3.81 7.87
N VAL A 119 -5.67 4.02 8.00
CA VAL A 119 -6.68 3.25 7.27
C VAL A 119 -7.50 4.28 6.49
N ILE A 120 -7.51 4.17 5.17
CA ILE A 120 -8.04 5.22 4.30
C ILE A 120 -9.07 4.69 3.32
N GLY A 121 -9.98 5.59 2.93
CA GLY A 121 -11.02 5.28 1.96
C GLY A 121 -10.56 5.54 0.52
N TRP A 122 -11.47 5.24 -0.41
CA TRP A 122 -11.19 5.35 -1.83
C TRP A 122 -11.45 6.77 -2.33
N ASP A 123 -10.49 7.63 -2.06
CA ASP A 123 -10.48 9.01 -2.53
C ASP A 123 -9.05 9.28 -2.98
N GLU A 124 -8.88 9.72 -4.22
CA GLU A 124 -7.58 9.95 -4.83
C GLU A 124 -6.67 10.82 -3.96
N ARG A 125 -7.17 11.96 -3.51
CA ARG A 125 -6.37 12.89 -2.73
C ARG A 125 -6.00 12.32 -1.36
N VAL A 126 -6.93 11.65 -0.70
CA VAL A 126 -6.69 11.03 0.60
C VAL A 126 -5.62 9.94 0.48
N ILE A 127 -5.71 9.14 -0.58
CA ILE A 127 -4.73 8.06 -0.82
C ILE A 127 -3.33 8.64 -1.02
N VAL A 128 -3.22 9.60 -1.92
CA VAL A 128 -1.92 10.21 -2.25
C VAL A 128 -1.31 10.90 -1.04
N ASP A 129 -2.12 11.63 -0.29
CA ASP A 129 -1.63 12.33 0.91
C ASP A 129 -1.15 11.36 1.98
N ALA A 130 -1.87 10.25 2.19
CA ALA A 130 -1.45 9.23 3.15
C ALA A 130 -0.12 8.60 2.74
N ILE A 131 0.04 8.28 1.46
CA ILE A 131 1.28 7.72 0.95
C ILE A 131 2.44 8.69 1.16
N ARG A 132 2.24 9.97 0.85
CA ARG A 132 3.27 10.99 1.05
C ARG A 132 3.68 11.12 2.52
N ARG A 133 2.70 11.15 3.41
CA ARG A 133 2.98 11.25 4.85
C ARG A 133 3.80 10.08 5.35
N GLN A 134 3.38 8.89 4.99
CA GLN A 134 4.02 7.69 5.52
C GLN A 134 5.37 7.40 4.85
N ALA A 135 5.48 7.61 3.55
CA ALA A 135 6.73 7.34 2.83
C ALA A 135 7.81 8.40 3.09
N ARG A 136 7.45 9.65 3.15
CA ARG A 136 8.41 10.76 3.19
C ARG A 136 8.16 11.74 4.33
N HIS A 137 7.22 11.44 5.21
CA HIS A 137 6.85 12.30 6.34
C HIS A 137 6.45 13.70 5.90
N GLU A 138 5.85 13.82 4.70
CA GLU A 138 5.36 15.09 4.20
C GLU A 138 4.14 15.53 4.99
N ASP A 139 4.10 16.78 5.37
CA ASP A 139 3.01 17.34 6.18
C ASP A 139 1.88 17.81 5.28
N THR A 140 1.03 16.89 4.86
CA THR A 140 -0.06 17.17 3.93
C THR A 140 -1.35 17.62 4.60
N GLN A 141 -1.49 17.39 5.92
CA GLN A 141 -2.70 17.76 6.66
C GLN A 141 -2.68 19.18 7.19
N ARG A 142 -1.51 19.70 7.49
CA ARG A 142 -1.39 20.98 8.13
C ARG A 142 -1.98 22.14 7.32
N TRP A 143 -1.92 22.05 6.01
CA TRP A 143 -2.43 23.11 5.14
C TRP A 143 -3.91 23.36 5.34
N ASP A 144 -4.71 22.29 5.40
CA ASP A 144 -6.14 22.43 5.61
C ASP A 144 -6.44 23.04 6.96
N THR A 145 -5.70 22.65 7.97
CA THR A 145 -5.87 23.17 9.33
C THR A 145 -5.54 24.66 9.40
N ILE A 146 -4.49 25.08 8.74
CA ILE A 146 -4.05 26.47 8.75
C ILE A 146 -5.09 27.37 8.10
N GLU A 147 -5.66 26.93 7.00
CA GLU A 147 -6.67 27.71 6.28
C GLU A 147 -7.88 28.01 7.14
N PHE A 148 -8.29 27.08 7.97
CA PHE A 148 -9.46 27.29 8.82
C PHE A 148 -9.21 28.23 9.97
N LYS A 149 -8.00 28.51 10.30
CA LYS A 149 -7.66 29.43 11.39
C LYS A 149 -7.63 30.87 10.97
N LEU A 150 -7.65 31.11 9.70
CA LEU A 150 -7.66 32.45 9.16
C LEU A 150 -9.07 32.98 9.11
#